data_81c6344e6daa823693ad2975a8b9c770
#
_entry.id   81c6344e6daa823693ad2975a8b9c770
#
_cell.length_a   1.000
_cell.length_b   1.000
_cell.length_c   1.000
_cell.angle_alpha   90.00
_cell.angle_beta   90.00
_cell.angle_gamma   90.00
#
_symmetry.space_group_name_H-M   'P 1'
#
loop_
_entity.id
_entity.type
_entity.pdbx_description
1 polymer ?
#
loop_
_entity_poly.entity_id
_entity_poly.type
_entity_poly.pdbx_seq_one_letter_code
_entity_poly.pdbx_strand_id
1 'polypeptide(L)'
;MAASLSFCLFGCSGLHAVKNRGRSAEMDTDSLVVYSPHPLDFINPIVSEFESQTGIPVQVRTGGTGELLKWAKEGDEPVCDVFWGGSLYTAGAGKDIFEPYISENEEYVREEFKNKEGNMTRFTDIPSVLMVNTNLLGGMKIQGYEDLLDERLKGKIAMCDPCTSSSASEHLINMLYAMGDGDPEKGWDYVRKFCENLDGVLLKSSSEVYQGVAEGRYAAGLTFEEGGAGYVSKGAPVKLVYMKEGVISTPDVVCIVKGSKHKKEAEEYVDFVTGKAAQTVIADSLDRRSVRKDVEAAAYLPDKEEIHMITADEALVNEKKEQWQNRFVDIFREVSGK
;
A
#
# COMPACT_ATOMS: atom_id res chain seq x y z
N MET A 1 2.89 -6.43 -66.67
CA MET A 1 1.75 -6.78 -65.77
C MET A 1 2.25 -6.77 -64.32
N ALA A 2 2.04 -5.70 -63.61
CA ALA A 2 2.43 -5.54 -62.22
C ALA A 2 1.19 -5.71 -61.37
N ALA A 3 1.13 -6.73 -60.51
CA ALA A 3 0.06 -6.98 -59.59
C ALA A 3 0.34 -6.21 -58.30
N SER A 4 -0.52 -5.25 -57.99
CA SER A 4 -0.52 -4.46 -56.78
C SER A 4 -1.19 -5.28 -55.67
N LEU A 5 -0.43 -5.65 -54.60
CA LEU A 5 -1.00 -6.18 -53.37
C LEU A 5 -1.36 -5.01 -52.43
N SER A 6 -2.67 -4.86 -52.22
CA SER A 6 -3.21 -3.93 -51.27
C SER A 6 -3.13 -4.55 -49.84
N PHE A 7 -2.32 -3.98 -48.95
CA PHE A 7 -2.28 -4.34 -47.53
C PHE A 7 -3.39 -3.59 -46.82
N CYS A 8 -4.42 -4.31 -46.38
CA CYS A 8 -5.39 -3.79 -45.44
C CYS A 8 -4.74 -3.74 -44.02
N LEU A 9 -4.48 -2.53 -43.57
CA LEU A 9 -4.17 -2.23 -42.18
C LEU A 9 -5.44 -2.38 -41.35
N PHE A 10 -5.55 -3.46 -40.59
CA PHE A 10 -6.53 -3.54 -39.52
C PHE A 10 -6.09 -2.59 -38.40
N GLY A 11 -6.98 -1.64 -38.10
CA GLY A 11 -6.76 -0.62 -37.09
C GLY A 11 -6.68 -1.23 -35.68
N CYS A 12 -5.70 -0.76 -34.95
CA CYS A 12 -5.58 -0.98 -33.51
C CYS A 12 -6.83 -0.45 -32.81
N SER A 13 -7.55 -1.36 -32.15
CA SER A 13 -8.57 -1.02 -31.15
C SER A 13 -7.89 -0.25 -30.01
N GLY A 14 -8.38 0.94 -29.72
CA GLY A 14 -7.76 1.85 -28.78
C GLY A 14 -7.80 1.29 -27.35
N LEU A 15 -6.64 1.31 -26.71
CA LEU A 15 -6.52 1.22 -25.28
C LEU A 15 -7.39 2.32 -24.65
N HIS A 16 -8.48 1.94 -24.00
CA HIS A 16 -9.26 2.86 -23.17
C HIS A 16 -8.47 3.10 -21.88
N ALA A 17 -7.71 4.18 -21.84
CA ALA A 17 -7.07 4.63 -20.61
C ALA A 17 -8.17 4.97 -19.58
N VAL A 18 -8.06 4.41 -18.37
CA VAL A 18 -8.92 4.74 -17.23
C VAL A 18 -8.88 6.27 -17.03
N LYS A 19 -10.01 6.94 -17.22
CA LYS A 19 -10.11 8.38 -17.04
C LYS A 19 -10.25 8.69 -15.55
N ASN A 20 -9.24 9.34 -14.96
CA ASN A 20 -9.38 9.95 -13.64
C ASN A 20 -10.39 11.11 -13.75
N ARG A 21 -11.61 10.93 -13.21
CA ARG A 21 -12.67 11.93 -13.23
C ARG A 21 -12.84 12.53 -11.84
N GLY A 22 -12.70 13.83 -11.72
CA GLY A 22 -13.05 14.57 -10.51
C GLY A 22 -14.54 14.39 -10.11
N ARG A 23 -14.89 14.77 -8.89
CA ARG A 23 -16.17 14.57 -8.17
C ARG A 23 -17.48 14.87 -8.98
N SER A 24 -17.42 15.49 -10.17
CA SER A 24 -18.57 16.00 -10.93
C SER A 24 -18.91 15.25 -12.22
N ALA A 25 -18.31 14.08 -12.50
CA ALA A 25 -18.70 13.30 -13.66
C ALA A 25 -19.87 12.38 -13.31
N GLU A 26 -20.98 12.46 -14.06
CA GLU A 26 -22.08 11.49 -14.01
C GLU A 26 -21.48 10.08 -14.10
N MET A 27 -21.81 9.23 -13.10
CA MET A 27 -21.42 7.83 -13.12
C MET A 27 -22.31 7.11 -14.12
N ASP A 28 -21.68 6.32 -14.99
CA ASP A 28 -22.38 5.39 -15.86
C ASP A 28 -23.05 4.33 -14.98
N THR A 29 -24.36 4.22 -15.05
CA THR A 29 -25.14 3.32 -14.18
C THR A 29 -24.90 1.85 -14.48
N ASP A 30 -24.22 1.53 -15.58
CA ASP A 30 -23.94 0.16 -16.03
C ASP A 30 -22.48 -0.28 -15.75
N SER A 31 -21.69 0.56 -15.07
CA SER A 31 -20.27 0.29 -14.75
C SER A 31 -20.07 0.01 -13.27
N LEU A 32 -19.21 -0.98 -12.95
CA LEU A 32 -18.74 -1.21 -11.61
C LEU A 32 -17.84 -0.05 -11.14
N VAL A 33 -18.20 0.62 -10.05
CA VAL A 33 -17.45 1.76 -9.53
C VAL A 33 -16.48 1.28 -8.45
N VAL A 34 -15.17 1.44 -8.71
CA VAL A 34 -14.10 1.03 -7.80
C VAL A 34 -13.37 2.25 -7.25
N TYR A 35 -13.30 2.39 -5.93
CA TYR A 35 -12.44 3.35 -5.25
C TYR A 35 -11.11 2.70 -4.88
N SER A 36 -10.00 3.29 -5.34
CA SER A 36 -8.67 2.71 -5.09
C SER A 36 -7.59 3.77 -4.82
N PRO A 37 -6.80 3.65 -3.74
CA PRO A 37 -5.65 4.50 -3.49
C PRO A 37 -4.39 4.08 -4.27
N HIS A 38 -4.46 2.97 -5.02
CA HIS A 38 -3.33 2.51 -5.83
C HIS A 38 -3.02 3.48 -6.98
N PRO A 39 -1.76 3.54 -7.45
CA PRO A 39 -1.42 4.30 -8.64
C PRO A 39 -1.95 3.64 -9.91
N LEU A 40 -2.14 4.43 -10.97
CA LEU A 40 -2.76 3.95 -12.22
C LEU A 40 -1.95 2.87 -12.94
N ASP A 41 -0.63 2.84 -12.78
CA ASP A 41 0.25 1.81 -13.32
C ASP A 41 0.04 0.44 -12.63
N PHE A 42 -0.40 0.44 -11.37
CA PHE A 42 -0.87 -0.76 -10.68
C PHE A 42 -2.30 -1.15 -11.09
N ILE A 43 -3.20 -0.17 -11.16
CA ILE A 43 -4.64 -0.38 -11.42
C ILE A 43 -4.90 -0.89 -12.83
N ASN A 44 -4.33 -0.20 -13.84
CA ASN A 44 -4.69 -0.40 -15.23
C ASN A 44 -4.50 -1.83 -15.75
N PRO A 45 -3.39 -2.54 -15.47
CA PRO A 45 -3.23 -3.91 -15.93
C PRO A 45 -4.30 -4.85 -15.37
N ILE A 46 -4.65 -4.70 -14.10
CA ILE A 46 -5.60 -5.56 -13.39
C ILE A 46 -7.03 -5.30 -13.86
N VAL A 47 -7.42 -4.01 -13.96
CA VAL A 47 -8.76 -3.62 -14.41
C VAL A 47 -8.98 -4.01 -15.87
N SER A 48 -7.99 -3.76 -16.75
CA SER A 48 -8.11 -4.14 -18.17
C SER A 48 -8.27 -5.64 -18.38
N GLU A 49 -7.59 -6.45 -17.55
CA GLU A 49 -7.71 -7.91 -17.62
C GLU A 49 -9.10 -8.36 -17.10
N PHE A 50 -9.59 -7.77 -16.01
CA PHE A 50 -10.94 -8.02 -15.49
C PHE A 50 -12.01 -7.70 -16.56
N GLU A 51 -11.98 -6.49 -17.15
CA GLU A 51 -12.91 -6.08 -18.21
C GLU A 51 -12.84 -7.02 -19.43
N SER A 52 -11.63 -7.46 -19.79
CA SER A 52 -11.42 -8.39 -20.93
C SER A 52 -12.03 -9.76 -20.68
N GLN A 53 -11.94 -10.28 -19.45
CA GLN A 53 -12.43 -11.61 -19.11
C GLN A 53 -13.95 -11.65 -18.87
N THR A 54 -14.48 -10.61 -18.22
CA THR A 54 -15.87 -10.59 -17.74
C THR A 54 -16.82 -9.80 -18.64
N GLY A 55 -16.29 -8.83 -19.38
CA GLY A 55 -17.09 -7.86 -20.11
C GLY A 55 -17.75 -6.79 -19.23
N ILE A 56 -17.47 -6.78 -17.92
CA ILE A 56 -18.01 -5.80 -16.97
C ILE A 56 -17.15 -4.53 -17.04
N PRO A 57 -17.71 -3.38 -17.42
CA PRO A 57 -16.97 -2.13 -17.47
C PRO A 57 -16.68 -1.61 -16.05
N VAL A 58 -15.49 -1.06 -15.84
CA VAL A 58 -15.04 -0.57 -14.53
C VAL A 58 -14.72 0.91 -14.58
N GLN A 59 -15.27 1.67 -13.65
CA GLN A 59 -14.88 3.06 -13.42
C GLN A 59 -14.06 3.17 -12.13
N VAL A 60 -12.80 3.56 -12.24
CA VAL A 60 -11.93 3.72 -11.08
C VAL A 60 -11.86 5.20 -10.67
N ARG A 61 -11.99 5.44 -9.36
CA ARG A 61 -11.72 6.74 -8.75
C ARG A 61 -10.54 6.59 -7.80
N THR A 62 -9.51 7.40 -8.03
CA THR A 62 -8.28 7.39 -7.21
C THR A 62 -8.23 8.56 -6.24
N GLY A 63 -7.56 8.35 -5.10
CA GLY A 63 -7.36 9.36 -4.06
C GLY A 63 -6.62 8.77 -2.86
N GLY A 64 -6.36 9.55 -1.83
CA GLY A 64 -5.83 9.02 -0.57
C GLY A 64 -6.84 8.10 0.12
N THR A 65 -6.38 7.04 0.80
CA THR A 65 -7.27 6.04 1.46
C THR A 65 -8.32 6.71 2.36
N GLY A 66 -7.91 7.66 3.21
CA GLY A 66 -8.82 8.36 4.11
C GLY A 66 -9.83 9.25 3.38
N GLU A 67 -9.43 9.88 2.27
CA GLU A 67 -10.32 10.69 1.42
C GLU A 67 -11.37 9.82 0.74
N LEU A 68 -10.96 8.69 0.16
CA LEU A 68 -11.85 7.73 -0.48
C LEU A 68 -12.84 7.12 0.51
N LEU A 69 -12.39 6.77 1.73
CA LEU A 69 -13.28 6.30 2.80
C LEU A 69 -14.30 7.36 3.22
N LYS A 70 -13.87 8.62 3.30
CA LYS A 70 -14.78 9.72 3.60
C LYS A 70 -15.84 9.86 2.51
N TRP A 71 -15.46 9.82 1.24
CA TRP A 71 -16.41 9.88 0.13
C TRP A 71 -17.36 8.67 0.12
N ALA A 72 -16.84 7.46 0.42
CA ALA A 72 -17.67 6.26 0.49
C ALA A 72 -18.70 6.30 1.63
N LYS A 73 -18.45 7.09 2.68
CA LYS A 73 -19.38 7.30 3.81
C LYS A 73 -20.37 8.45 3.60
N GLU A 74 -20.10 9.34 2.64
CA GLU A 74 -20.97 10.51 2.39
C GLU A 74 -22.20 10.14 1.56
N GLY A 75 -23.39 10.47 2.06
CA GLY A 75 -24.66 10.29 1.37
C GLY A 75 -25.46 9.06 1.83
N ASP A 76 -26.71 9.02 1.42
CA ASP A 76 -27.67 7.95 1.76
C ASP A 76 -27.57 6.75 0.79
N GLU A 77 -26.92 6.93 -0.36
CA GLU A 77 -26.71 5.90 -1.37
C GLU A 77 -25.21 5.65 -1.57
N PRO A 78 -24.78 4.39 -1.82
CA PRO A 78 -23.38 4.07 -2.04
C PRO A 78 -22.88 4.76 -3.32
N VAL A 79 -21.73 5.43 -3.20
CA VAL A 79 -21.06 6.15 -4.30
C VAL A 79 -19.99 5.33 -5.00
N CYS A 80 -19.75 4.10 -4.52
CA CYS A 80 -18.90 3.09 -5.14
C CYS A 80 -19.39 1.68 -4.76
N ASP A 81 -19.00 0.70 -5.55
CA ASP A 81 -19.37 -0.71 -5.37
C ASP A 81 -18.26 -1.46 -4.62
N VAL A 82 -17.01 -1.16 -4.96
CA VAL A 82 -15.81 -1.80 -4.40
C VAL A 82 -14.85 -0.74 -3.86
N PHE A 83 -14.33 -0.99 -2.67
CA PHE A 83 -13.18 -0.30 -2.10
C PHE A 83 -11.97 -1.23 -2.22
N TRP A 84 -10.98 -0.88 -3.05
CA TRP A 84 -9.85 -1.74 -3.39
C TRP A 84 -8.52 -1.09 -3.04
N GLY A 85 -7.93 -1.50 -1.94
CA GLY A 85 -6.64 -1.04 -1.44
C GLY A 85 -6.73 -0.29 -0.12
N GLY A 86 -5.60 0.20 0.33
CA GLY A 86 -5.42 0.74 1.67
C GLY A 86 -5.22 -0.33 2.73
N SER A 87 -4.35 -0.04 3.72
CA SER A 87 -4.02 -1.01 4.74
C SER A 87 -5.23 -1.40 5.58
N LEU A 88 -5.21 -2.63 6.08
CA LEU A 88 -6.24 -3.18 6.97
C LEU A 88 -6.62 -2.20 8.11
N TYR A 89 -5.63 -1.56 8.75
CA TYR A 89 -5.89 -0.60 9.83
C TYR A 89 -6.53 0.70 9.35
N THR A 90 -6.18 1.17 8.15
CA THR A 90 -6.77 2.40 7.61
C THR A 90 -8.17 2.14 7.06
N ALA A 91 -8.36 1.05 6.31
CA ALA A 91 -9.67 0.64 5.81
C ALA A 91 -10.62 0.21 6.95
N GLY A 92 -10.07 -0.38 8.03
CA GLY A 92 -10.83 -0.78 9.22
C GLY A 92 -11.61 0.35 9.89
N ALA A 93 -11.16 1.61 9.76
CA ALA A 93 -11.94 2.78 10.16
C ALA A 93 -13.28 2.93 9.39
N GLY A 94 -13.41 2.22 8.28
CA GLY A 94 -14.60 2.18 7.43
C GLY A 94 -15.37 0.86 7.47
N LYS A 95 -15.00 -0.10 8.32
CA LYS A 95 -15.56 -1.46 8.30
C LYS A 95 -17.09 -1.54 8.30
N ASP A 96 -17.75 -0.56 8.90
CA ASP A 96 -19.22 -0.53 9.03
C ASP A 96 -19.94 -0.27 7.70
N ILE A 97 -19.23 0.26 6.69
CA ILE A 97 -19.79 0.47 5.35
C ILE A 97 -19.55 -0.73 4.43
N PHE A 98 -18.83 -1.77 4.86
CA PHE A 98 -18.52 -2.91 4.02
C PHE A 98 -19.50 -4.07 4.23
N GLU A 99 -19.93 -4.66 3.11
CA GLU A 99 -20.79 -5.82 3.05
C GLU A 99 -20.01 -7.09 3.43
N PRO A 100 -20.59 -8.02 4.20
CA PRO A 100 -19.98 -9.33 4.40
C PRO A 100 -19.85 -10.10 3.08
N TYR A 101 -18.62 -10.53 2.80
CA TYR A 101 -18.32 -11.42 1.68
C TYR A 101 -17.05 -12.22 1.96
N ILE A 102 -17.11 -13.53 1.71
CA ILE A 102 -15.96 -14.43 1.76
C ILE A 102 -15.70 -14.91 0.35
N SER A 103 -14.55 -14.51 -0.21
CA SER A 103 -14.11 -14.93 -1.54
C SER A 103 -13.95 -16.45 -1.64
N GLU A 104 -14.25 -17.03 -2.79
CA GLU A 104 -13.97 -18.43 -3.08
C GLU A 104 -12.47 -18.76 -2.99
N ASN A 105 -11.60 -17.73 -3.11
CA ASN A 105 -10.15 -17.86 -2.97
C ASN A 105 -9.65 -17.89 -1.52
N GLU A 106 -10.53 -17.71 -0.52
CA GLU A 106 -10.16 -17.64 0.89
C GLU A 106 -9.40 -18.89 1.37
N GLU A 107 -9.69 -20.06 0.82
CA GLU A 107 -8.98 -21.31 1.17
C GLU A 107 -7.48 -21.27 0.85
N TYR A 108 -7.06 -20.48 -0.16
CA TYR A 108 -5.66 -20.32 -0.57
C TYR A 108 -4.93 -19.21 0.17
N VAL A 109 -5.62 -18.39 0.93
CA VAL A 109 -5.01 -17.31 1.73
C VAL A 109 -4.24 -17.92 2.92
N ARG A 110 -3.04 -17.38 3.21
CA ARG A 110 -2.25 -17.74 4.39
C ARG A 110 -3.04 -17.46 5.67
N GLU A 111 -2.84 -18.27 6.70
CA GLU A 111 -3.65 -18.24 7.92
C GLU A 111 -3.67 -16.87 8.61
N GLU A 112 -2.52 -16.20 8.64
CA GLU A 112 -2.37 -14.87 9.22
C GLU A 112 -3.17 -13.78 8.49
N PHE A 113 -3.52 -14.00 7.23
CA PHE A 113 -4.26 -13.06 6.37
C PHE A 113 -5.74 -13.44 6.14
N LYS A 114 -6.26 -14.44 6.85
CA LYS A 114 -7.68 -14.81 6.73
C LYS A 114 -8.62 -13.65 7.05
N ASN A 115 -9.73 -13.58 6.30
CA ASN A 115 -10.80 -12.59 6.51
C ASN A 115 -11.63 -12.92 7.77
N LYS A 116 -11.08 -12.60 8.94
CA LYS A 116 -11.69 -12.92 10.26
C LYS A 116 -12.94 -12.10 10.53
N GLU A 117 -13.04 -10.88 10.03
CA GLU A 117 -14.17 -9.97 10.20
C GLU A 117 -15.33 -10.30 9.28
N GLY A 118 -15.06 -11.03 8.21
CA GLY A 118 -16.05 -11.45 7.22
C GLY A 118 -16.39 -10.41 6.15
N ASN A 119 -15.89 -9.18 6.24
CA ASN A 119 -16.20 -8.08 5.32
C ASN A 119 -14.97 -7.31 4.80
N MET A 120 -13.77 -7.74 5.15
CA MET A 120 -12.51 -7.14 4.68
C MET A 120 -11.60 -8.24 4.13
N THR A 121 -11.74 -8.55 2.85
CA THR A 121 -10.90 -9.55 2.18
C THR A 121 -9.48 -9.02 2.03
N ARG A 122 -8.47 -9.75 2.54
CA ARG A 122 -7.06 -9.39 2.37
C ARG A 122 -6.66 -9.63 0.93
N PHE A 123 -5.90 -8.69 0.40
CA PHE A 123 -5.59 -8.64 -1.02
C PHE A 123 -4.09 -8.84 -1.29
N THR A 124 -3.21 -8.07 -0.65
CA THR A 124 -1.75 -8.18 -0.78
C THR A 124 -1.08 -7.99 0.57
N ASP A 125 0.14 -8.52 0.69
CA ASP A 125 0.97 -8.44 1.89
C ASP A 125 2.01 -7.33 1.70
N ILE A 126 2.09 -6.36 2.62
CA ILE A 126 2.90 -5.15 2.45
C ILE A 126 3.82 -4.95 3.66
N PRO A 127 5.04 -5.52 3.63
CA PRO A 127 6.03 -5.29 4.66
C PRO A 127 6.48 -3.82 4.70
N SER A 128 6.61 -3.27 5.92
CA SER A 128 7.33 -2.03 6.14
C SER A 128 8.83 -2.24 5.93
N VAL A 129 9.50 -1.36 5.19
CA VAL A 129 10.94 -1.45 4.93
C VAL A 129 11.61 -0.08 5.00
N LEU A 130 12.91 -0.07 5.28
CA LEU A 130 13.74 1.09 4.98
C LEU A 130 14.30 0.96 3.58
N MET A 131 14.20 2.00 2.77
CA MET A 131 14.93 2.11 1.52
C MET A 131 16.16 2.98 1.76
N VAL A 132 17.34 2.52 1.36
CA VAL A 132 18.60 3.25 1.58
C VAL A 132 19.34 3.44 0.27
N ASN A 133 19.90 4.64 0.06
CA ASN A 133 20.75 4.95 -1.09
C ASN A 133 22.19 4.53 -0.79
N THR A 134 22.69 3.54 -1.50
CA THR A 134 24.01 2.93 -1.27
C THR A 134 25.17 3.88 -1.51
N ASN A 135 25.00 4.89 -2.37
CA ASN A 135 26.02 5.90 -2.65
C ASN A 135 26.17 6.92 -1.51
N LEU A 136 25.17 7.09 -0.66
CA LEU A 136 25.15 8.10 0.39
C LEU A 136 25.53 7.57 1.78
N LEU A 137 25.71 6.24 1.91
CA LEU A 137 25.99 5.63 3.22
C LEU A 137 27.42 5.88 3.74
N GLY A 138 28.40 6.20 2.86
CA GLY A 138 29.78 6.49 3.29
C GLY A 138 30.42 5.40 4.16
N GLY A 139 30.10 4.12 3.90
CA GLY A 139 30.54 2.96 4.67
C GLY A 139 29.67 2.61 5.88
N MET A 140 28.62 3.37 6.17
CA MET A 140 27.60 3.06 7.18
C MET A 140 26.83 1.79 6.80
N LYS A 141 26.50 0.97 7.80
CA LYS A 141 25.59 -0.17 7.63
C LYS A 141 24.27 0.18 8.31
N ILE A 142 23.20 0.21 7.55
CA ILE A 142 21.84 0.35 8.08
C ILE A 142 21.19 -1.04 7.98
N GLN A 143 20.78 -1.58 9.13
CA GLN A 143 20.16 -2.89 9.29
C GLN A 143 18.80 -2.80 9.99
N GLY A 144 18.46 -1.63 10.55
CA GLY A 144 17.21 -1.43 11.24
C GLY A 144 17.01 0.00 11.74
N TYR A 145 16.03 0.13 12.61
CA TYR A 145 15.62 1.42 13.15
C TYR A 145 16.69 2.06 14.02
N GLU A 146 17.42 1.26 14.84
CA GLU A 146 18.45 1.77 15.73
C GLU A 146 19.52 2.55 14.96
N ASP A 147 19.88 2.08 13.76
CA ASP A 147 20.92 2.71 12.94
C ASP A 147 20.48 4.08 12.39
N LEU A 148 19.16 4.38 12.35
CA LEU A 148 18.64 5.68 11.96
C LEU A 148 18.89 6.79 12.99
N LEU A 149 19.35 6.44 14.20
CA LEU A 149 19.73 7.41 15.24
C LEU A 149 21.16 7.94 15.06
N ASP A 150 21.92 7.44 14.07
CA ASP A 150 23.27 7.95 13.79
C ASP A 150 23.21 9.44 13.37
N GLU A 151 23.98 10.30 14.04
CA GLU A 151 23.99 11.75 13.77
C GLU A 151 24.38 12.10 12.34
N ARG A 152 25.12 11.23 11.63
CA ARG A 152 25.46 11.42 10.21
C ARG A 152 24.25 11.38 9.30
N LEU A 153 23.14 10.81 9.76
CA LEU A 153 21.85 10.75 9.05
C LEU A 153 20.93 11.95 9.35
N LYS A 154 21.30 12.83 10.26
CA LYS A 154 20.48 13.98 10.62
C LYS A 154 20.13 14.81 9.39
N GLY A 155 18.82 15.04 9.18
CA GLY A 155 18.28 15.73 8.00
C GLY A 155 18.39 14.96 6.66
N LYS A 156 18.83 13.69 6.71
CA LYS A 156 18.97 12.83 5.51
C LYS A 156 18.03 11.63 5.50
N ILE A 157 17.05 11.63 6.39
CA ILE A 157 16.02 10.59 6.48
C ILE A 157 14.72 11.15 5.93
N ALA A 158 14.09 10.40 5.03
CA ALA A 158 12.80 10.73 4.46
C ALA A 158 11.67 9.98 5.19
N MET A 159 10.67 10.69 5.66
CA MET A 159 9.44 10.16 6.23
C MET A 159 8.28 11.11 5.93
N CYS A 160 7.08 10.57 5.75
CA CYS A 160 5.84 11.35 5.67
C CYS A 160 5.24 11.61 7.06
N ASP A 161 4.26 12.52 7.08
CA ASP A 161 3.40 12.70 8.23
C ASP A 161 2.48 11.47 8.41
N PRO A 162 2.54 10.76 9.56
CA PRO A 162 1.72 9.58 9.80
C PRO A 162 0.21 9.88 9.90
N CYS A 163 -0.19 11.14 10.11
CA CYS A 163 -1.60 11.52 10.08
C CYS A 163 -2.18 11.55 8.66
N THR A 164 -1.33 11.70 7.63
CA THR A 164 -1.77 11.87 6.23
C THR A 164 -1.37 10.70 5.34
N SER A 165 -0.33 9.96 5.71
CA SER A 165 0.22 8.83 4.94
C SER A 165 0.01 7.51 5.69
N SER A 166 -0.68 6.55 5.05
CA SER A 166 -0.86 5.22 5.62
C SER A 166 0.48 4.50 5.82
N SER A 167 1.41 4.56 4.86
CA SER A 167 2.72 3.92 5.02
C SER A 167 3.55 4.53 6.17
N ALA A 168 3.47 5.84 6.38
CA ALA A 168 4.12 6.47 7.54
C ALA A 168 3.46 6.08 8.86
N SER A 169 2.13 5.92 8.87
CA SER A 169 1.39 5.38 10.02
C SER A 169 1.79 3.94 10.33
N GLU A 170 1.92 3.08 9.31
CA GLU A 170 2.40 1.69 9.47
C GLU A 170 3.83 1.67 10.02
N HIS A 171 4.72 2.56 9.55
CA HIS A 171 6.06 2.69 10.12
C HIS A 171 6.06 3.17 11.57
N LEU A 172 5.17 4.09 11.95
CA LEU A 172 5.03 4.50 13.35
C LEU A 172 4.62 3.30 14.22
N ILE A 173 3.63 2.53 13.79
CA ILE A 173 3.21 1.30 14.49
C ILE A 173 4.38 0.33 14.59
N ASN A 174 5.09 0.08 13.48
CA ASN A 174 6.25 -0.82 13.47
C ASN A 174 7.35 -0.35 14.43
N MET A 175 7.71 0.94 14.44
CA MET A 175 8.68 1.50 15.36
C MET A 175 8.27 1.29 16.82
N LEU A 176 7.00 1.55 17.15
CA LEU A 176 6.51 1.40 18.52
C LEU A 176 6.63 -0.04 19.01
N TYR A 177 6.23 -1.02 18.20
CA TYR A 177 6.29 -2.43 18.59
C TYR A 177 7.73 -2.98 18.54
N ALA A 178 8.50 -2.70 17.48
CA ALA A 178 9.84 -3.22 17.31
C ALA A 178 10.81 -2.65 18.36
N MET A 179 10.75 -1.34 18.59
CA MET A 179 11.65 -0.67 19.54
C MET A 179 11.14 -0.73 21.00
N GLY A 180 9.89 -1.14 21.18
CA GLY A 180 9.29 -1.37 22.50
C GLY A 180 9.32 -2.83 22.94
N ASP A 181 9.98 -3.74 22.19
CA ASP A 181 10.01 -5.17 22.49
C ASP A 181 8.57 -5.75 22.66
N GLY A 182 7.69 -5.41 21.71
CA GLY A 182 6.28 -5.82 21.69
C GLY A 182 5.33 -4.94 22.54
N ASP A 183 5.85 -4.01 23.34
CA ASP A 183 5.07 -3.04 24.12
C ASP A 183 5.14 -1.65 23.46
N PRO A 184 4.09 -1.20 22.72
CA PRO A 184 4.15 0.06 21.97
C PRO A 184 4.41 1.29 22.85
N GLU A 185 4.05 1.25 24.14
CA GLU A 185 4.31 2.39 25.02
C GLU A 185 5.80 2.58 25.33
N LYS A 186 6.61 1.54 25.28
CA LYS A 186 8.06 1.63 25.44
C LYS A 186 8.80 2.14 24.21
N GLY A 187 8.19 2.07 23.03
CA GLY A 187 8.78 2.52 21.76
C GLY A 187 8.91 4.05 21.63
N TRP A 188 8.23 4.83 22.48
CA TRP A 188 8.20 6.30 22.37
C TRP A 188 9.53 6.99 22.64
N ASP A 189 10.40 6.39 23.45
CA ASP A 189 11.75 6.95 23.68
C ASP A 189 12.58 6.90 22.39
N TYR A 190 12.44 5.82 21.60
CA TYR A 190 13.03 5.72 20.28
C TYR A 190 12.43 6.76 19.32
N VAL A 191 11.10 6.85 19.24
CA VAL A 191 10.40 7.78 18.34
C VAL A 191 10.86 9.21 18.58
N ARG A 192 11.04 9.64 19.83
CA ARG A 192 11.55 10.99 20.15
C ARG A 192 12.94 11.24 19.56
N LYS A 193 13.88 10.33 19.79
CA LYS A 193 15.24 10.41 19.24
C LYS A 193 15.26 10.39 17.71
N PHE A 194 14.40 9.57 17.12
CA PHE A 194 14.22 9.50 15.67
C PHE A 194 13.71 10.84 15.09
N CYS A 195 12.74 11.47 15.73
CA CYS A 195 12.23 12.78 15.34
C CYS A 195 13.33 13.89 15.38
N GLU A 196 14.30 13.80 16.31
CA GLU A 196 15.46 14.72 16.35
C GLU A 196 16.34 14.58 15.09
N ASN A 197 16.48 13.34 14.56
CA ASN A 197 17.23 13.06 13.33
C ASN A 197 16.48 13.40 12.03
N LEU A 198 15.15 13.51 12.06
CA LEU A 198 14.37 14.01 10.93
C LEU A 198 14.64 15.49 10.62
N ASP A 199 15.19 16.24 11.58
CA ASP A 199 15.59 17.64 11.46
C ASP A 199 14.46 18.58 10.96
N GLY A 200 13.23 18.31 11.42
CA GLY A 200 12.06 19.13 11.19
C GLY A 200 11.45 19.09 9.80
N VAL A 201 11.69 18.00 9.04
CA VAL A 201 11.10 17.80 7.70
C VAL A 201 10.25 16.53 7.67
N LEU A 202 8.95 16.69 7.35
CA LEU A 202 8.06 15.60 6.95
C LEU A 202 7.60 15.85 5.51
N LEU A 203 7.61 14.79 4.71
CA LEU A 203 7.20 14.83 3.30
C LEU A 203 5.68 14.67 3.18
N LYS A 204 5.13 15.03 2.02
CA LYS A 204 3.68 15.07 1.80
C LYS A 204 3.12 13.72 1.31
N SER A 205 3.94 12.91 0.65
CA SER A 205 3.49 11.62 0.07
C SER A 205 4.56 10.54 0.21
N SER A 206 4.12 9.28 0.28
CA SER A 206 5.04 8.13 0.29
C SER A 206 5.87 8.05 -1.00
N SER A 207 5.35 8.52 -2.14
CA SER A 207 6.13 8.59 -3.37
C SER A 207 7.30 9.58 -3.28
N GLU A 208 7.15 10.70 -2.58
CA GLU A 208 8.27 11.61 -2.34
C GLU A 208 9.39 10.96 -1.51
N VAL A 209 9.05 10.00 -0.63
CA VAL A 209 10.03 9.27 0.18
C VAL A 209 10.92 8.40 -0.71
N TYR A 210 10.34 7.41 -1.40
CA TYR A 210 11.16 6.47 -2.17
C TYR A 210 11.80 7.12 -3.40
N GLN A 211 11.15 8.07 -4.07
CA GLN A 211 11.76 8.87 -5.13
C GLN A 211 12.94 9.69 -4.60
N GLY A 212 12.75 10.35 -3.45
CA GLY A 212 13.80 11.16 -2.84
C GLY A 212 15.05 10.36 -2.46
N VAL A 213 14.86 9.11 -2.01
CA VAL A 213 15.97 8.19 -1.75
C VAL A 213 16.62 7.73 -3.06
N ALA A 214 15.83 7.34 -4.06
CA ALA A 214 16.36 6.89 -5.35
C ALA A 214 17.17 7.98 -6.06
N GLU A 215 16.70 9.23 -6.01
CA GLU A 215 17.37 10.41 -6.58
C GLU A 215 18.58 10.91 -5.76
N GLY A 216 18.83 10.34 -4.58
CA GLY A 216 19.94 10.74 -3.71
C GLY A 216 19.70 12.02 -2.93
N ARG A 217 18.47 12.46 -2.77
CA ARG A 217 18.09 13.58 -1.88
C ARG A 217 18.17 13.18 -0.41
N TYR A 218 17.91 11.91 -0.12
CA TYR A 218 17.94 11.31 1.22
C TYR A 218 18.80 10.04 1.22
N ALA A 219 19.47 9.79 2.34
CA ALA A 219 20.28 8.59 2.52
C ALA A 219 19.44 7.37 2.90
N ALA A 220 18.33 7.59 3.61
CA ALA A 220 17.38 6.58 4.01
C ALA A 220 15.94 7.11 3.92
N GLY A 221 14.97 6.23 3.77
CA GLY A 221 13.55 6.58 3.77
C GLY A 221 12.71 5.44 4.33
N LEU A 222 11.68 5.80 5.07
CA LEU A 222 10.70 4.88 5.62
C LEU A 222 9.58 4.69 4.59
N THR A 223 9.51 3.50 4.03
CA THR A 223 8.55 3.18 2.95
C THR A 223 8.05 1.73 3.07
N PHE A 224 7.22 1.32 2.15
CA PHE A 224 6.78 -0.07 2.01
C PHE A 224 7.56 -0.78 0.90
N GLU A 225 7.58 -2.11 0.94
CA GLU A 225 8.43 -2.94 0.08
C GLU A 225 8.27 -2.59 -1.40
N GLU A 226 7.05 -2.61 -1.95
CA GLU A 226 6.77 -2.28 -3.36
C GLU A 226 7.30 -0.90 -3.75
N GLY A 227 7.15 0.12 -2.89
CA GLY A 227 7.61 1.48 -3.17
C GLY A 227 9.11 1.57 -3.49
N GLY A 228 9.91 0.67 -2.92
CA GLY A 228 11.35 0.59 -3.19
C GLY A 228 11.76 -0.54 -4.13
N ALA A 229 10.98 -1.62 -4.21
CA ALA A 229 11.30 -2.83 -4.96
C ALA A 229 11.51 -2.56 -6.45
N GLY A 230 10.63 -1.77 -7.07
CA GLY A 230 10.75 -1.40 -8.48
C GLY A 230 12.00 -0.57 -8.81
N TYR A 231 12.62 0.10 -7.84
CA TYR A 231 13.91 0.78 -8.03
C TYR A 231 15.07 -0.21 -7.93
N VAL A 232 14.98 -1.19 -7.02
CA VAL A 232 15.97 -2.25 -6.89
C VAL A 232 16.01 -3.10 -8.16
N SER A 233 14.87 -3.53 -8.68
CA SER A 233 14.77 -4.34 -9.90
C SER A 233 15.31 -3.63 -11.15
N LYS A 234 15.21 -2.30 -11.20
CA LYS A 234 15.76 -1.44 -12.26
C LYS A 234 17.24 -1.09 -12.08
N GLY A 235 17.89 -1.61 -11.04
CA GLY A 235 19.33 -1.40 -10.78
C GLY A 235 19.67 0.00 -10.26
N ALA A 236 18.74 0.73 -9.66
CA ALA A 236 19.03 1.99 -8.97
C ALA A 236 20.01 1.75 -7.79
N PRO A 237 20.82 2.75 -7.39
CA PRO A 237 21.77 2.60 -6.29
C PRO A 237 21.08 2.60 -4.92
N VAL A 238 20.12 1.72 -4.77
CA VAL A 238 19.31 1.59 -3.55
C VAL A 238 19.18 0.12 -3.14
N LYS A 239 18.88 -0.10 -1.87
CA LYS A 239 18.51 -1.42 -1.35
C LYS A 239 17.37 -1.29 -0.35
N LEU A 240 16.60 -2.35 -0.18
CA LEU A 240 15.64 -2.50 0.89
C LEU A 240 16.32 -3.09 2.12
N VAL A 241 15.90 -2.64 3.28
CA VAL A 241 16.34 -3.13 4.58
C VAL A 241 15.10 -3.53 5.38
N TYR A 242 14.99 -4.81 5.67
CA TYR A 242 14.01 -5.36 6.61
C TYR A 242 14.62 -5.23 8.00
N MET A 243 13.97 -4.47 8.85
CA MET A 243 14.53 -4.07 10.14
C MET A 243 14.82 -5.29 11.03
N LYS A 244 16.06 -5.39 11.52
CA LYS A 244 16.50 -6.48 12.42
C LYS A 244 15.70 -6.53 13.73
N GLU A 245 15.18 -5.40 14.18
CA GLU A 245 14.34 -5.27 15.37
C GLU A 245 12.94 -5.84 15.17
N GLY A 246 12.50 -5.98 13.93
CA GLY A 246 11.25 -6.60 13.54
C GLY A 246 10.50 -5.80 12.47
N VAL A 247 9.82 -6.56 11.62
CA VAL A 247 9.01 -6.04 10.52
C VAL A 247 7.55 -6.38 10.74
N ILE A 248 6.69 -5.38 10.74
CA ILE A 248 5.24 -5.58 10.62
C ILE A 248 4.88 -5.52 9.15
N SER A 249 4.07 -6.47 8.72
CA SER A 249 3.45 -6.47 7.41
C SER A 249 1.95 -6.34 7.55
N THR A 250 1.41 -5.27 7.00
CA THR A 250 -0.02 -4.99 7.06
C THR A 250 -0.64 -5.24 5.69
N PRO A 251 -1.61 -6.16 5.57
CA PRO A 251 -2.23 -6.42 4.28
C PRO A 251 -3.09 -5.24 3.83
N ASP A 252 -3.14 -5.02 2.51
CA ASP A 252 -4.20 -4.25 1.89
C ASP A 252 -5.47 -5.09 1.79
N VAL A 253 -6.60 -4.42 1.63
CA VAL A 253 -7.90 -5.06 1.56
C VAL A 253 -8.63 -4.75 0.25
N VAL A 254 -9.57 -5.63 -0.10
CA VAL A 254 -10.61 -5.38 -1.08
C VAL A 254 -11.96 -5.69 -0.44
N CYS A 255 -12.89 -4.72 -0.53
CA CYS A 255 -14.16 -4.78 0.21
C CYS A 255 -15.32 -4.38 -0.69
N ILE A 256 -16.47 -5.03 -0.53
CA ILE A 256 -17.72 -4.65 -1.18
C ILE A 256 -18.42 -3.60 -0.33
N VAL A 257 -18.89 -2.51 -0.94
CA VAL A 257 -19.60 -1.45 -0.20
C VAL A 257 -21.07 -1.83 -0.05
N LYS A 258 -21.61 -1.66 1.17
CA LYS A 258 -23.01 -1.97 1.49
C LYS A 258 -23.97 -1.19 0.60
N GLY A 259 -24.98 -1.88 0.11
CA GLY A 259 -26.01 -1.28 -0.73
C GLY A 259 -25.58 -1.08 -2.19
N SER A 260 -24.41 -1.61 -2.60
CA SER A 260 -24.01 -1.65 -4.00
C SER A 260 -25.14 -2.21 -4.88
N LYS A 261 -25.40 -1.53 -5.99
CA LYS A 261 -26.39 -1.96 -7.00
C LYS A 261 -25.80 -3.04 -7.93
N HIS A 262 -24.49 -3.21 -7.91
CA HIS A 262 -23.69 -4.14 -8.72
C HIS A 262 -23.04 -5.21 -7.83
N LYS A 263 -23.81 -5.75 -6.86
CA LYS A 263 -23.26 -6.66 -5.85
C LYS A 263 -22.59 -7.90 -6.45
N LYS A 264 -23.20 -8.50 -7.49
CA LYS A 264 -22.62 -9.69 -8.14
C LYS A 264 -21.32 -9.38 -8.87
N GLU A 265 -21.28 -8.27 -9.57
CA GLU A 265 -20.12 -7.77 -10.28
C GLU A 265 -19.01 -7.40 -9.29
N ALA A 266 -19.37 -6.88 -8.11
CA ALA A 266 -18.43 -6.59 -7.02
C ALA A 266 -17.86 -7.87 -6.40
N GLU A 267 -18.68 -8.90 -6.19
CA GLU A 267 -18.24 -10.24 -5.74
C GLU A 267 -17.27 -10.85 -6.77
N GLU A 268 -17.62 -10.80 -8.07
CA GLU A 268 -16.77 -11.28 -9.16
C GLU A 268 -15.44 -10.51 -9.24
N TYR A 269 -15.45 -9.18 -8.98
CA TYR A 269 -14.24 -8.37 -8.92
C TYR A 269 -13.33 -8.79 -7.75
N VAL A 270 -13.90 -9.01 -6.55
CA VAL A 270 -13.15 -9.50 -5.38
C VAL A 270 -12.52 -10.85 -5.66
N ASP A 271 -13.27 -11.79 -6.24
CA ASP A 271 -12.76 -13.12 -6.58
C ASP A 271 -11.69 -13.06 -7.67
N PHE A 272 -11.85 -12.19 -8.66
CA PHE A 272 -10.85 -11.97 -9.71
C PHE A 272 -9.52 -11.46 -9.13
N VAL A 273 -9.56 -10.35 -8.36
CA VAL A 273 -8.30 -9.73 -7.85
C VAL A 273 -7.60 -10.59 -6.81
N THR A 274 -8.32 -11.48 -6.12
CA THR A 274 -7.76 -12.46 -5.19
C THR A 274 -7.43 -13.80 -5.85
N GLY A 275 -7.84 -14.00 -7.11
CA GLY A 275 -7.57 -15.19 -7.91
C GLY A 275 -6.09 -15.39 -8.23
N LYS A 276 -5.68 -16.65 -8.42
CA LYS A 276 -4.26 -17.00 -8.63
C LYS A 276 -3.65 -16.25 -9.82
N ALA A 277 -4.36 -16.10 -10.93
CA ALA A 277 -3.84 -15.45 -12.13
C ALA A 277 -3.52 -13.97 -11.88
N ALA A 278 -4.47 -13.20 -11.31
CA ALA A 278 -4.26 -11.80 -10.97
C ALA A 278 -3.15 -11.65 -9.92
N GLN A 279 -3.14 -12.48 -8.88
CA GLN A 279 -2.13 -12.45 -7.83
C GLN A 279 -0.72 -12.80 -8.34
N THR A 280 -0.59 -13.68 -9.35
CA THR A 280 0.69 -13.95 -10.00
C THR A 280 1.19 -12.72 -10.78
N VAL A 281 0.32 -12.04 -11.53
CA VAL A 281 0.68 -10.78 -12.21
C VAL A 281 1.11 -9.70 -11.21
N ILE A 282 0.39 -9.61 -10.09
CA ILE A 282 0.70 -8.65 -9.02
C ILE A 282 2.08 -8.93 -8.41
N ALA A 283 2.40 -10.21 -8.15
CA ALA A 283 3.69 -10.59 -7.60
C ALA A 283 4.85 -10.41 -8.59
N ASP A 284 4.69 -10.87 -9.82
CA ASP A 284 5.77 -10.93 -10.80
C ASP A 284 6.02 -9.60 -11.52
N SER A 285 4.96 -8.80 -11.74
CA SER A 285 5.03 -7.62 -12.59
C SER A 285 4.81 -6.29 -11.87
N LEU A 286 4.20 -6.34 -10.68
CA LEU A 286 3.88 -5.16 -9.90
C LEU A 286 4.61 -5.12 -8.55
N ASP A 287 5.60 -6.01 -8.38
CA ASP A 287 6.53 -6.03 -7.24
C ASP A 287 5.85 -6.12 -5.85
N ARG A 288 4.65 -6.73 -5.77
CA ARG A 288 3.86 -6.76 -4.55
C ARG A 288 3.55 -8.20 -4.11
N ARG A 289 3.79 -8.52 -2.84
CA ARG A 289 3.57 -9.87 -2.30
C ARG A 289 2.10 -10.24 -2.28
N SER A 290 1.82 -11.48 -2.70
CA SER A 290 0.50 -12.08 -2.58
C SER A 290 0.24 -12.55 -1.15
N VAL A 291 -1.02 -12.46 -0.70
CA VAL A 291 -1.47 -13.13 0.53
C VAL A 291 -1.71 -14.64 0.32
N ARG A 292 -1.67 -15.13 -0.93
CA ARG A 292 -1.89 -16.54 -1.25
C ARG A 292 -0.65 -17.38 -0.93
N LYS A 293 -0.89 -18.60 -0.41
CA LYS A 293 0.16 -19.60 -0.12
C LYS A 293 0.69 -20.32 -1.36
N ASP A 294 0.01 -20.18 -2.50
CA ASP A 294 0.33 -20.84 -3.78
C ASP A 294 0.84 -19.84 -4.86
N VAL A 295 1.23 -18.64 -4.44
CA VAL A 295 1.88 -17.59 -5.27
C VAL A 295 3.13 -17.12 -4.56
N GLU A 296 4.27 -17.27 -5.22
CA GLU A 296 5.57 -16.86 -4.71
C GLU A 296 5.77 -15.33 -4.88
N ALA A 297 6.65 -14.74 -4.07
CA ALA A 297 7.10 -13.36 -4.25
C ALA A 297 8.08 -13.28 -5.43
N ALA A 298 8.31 -12.07 -5.96
CA ALA A 298 9.31 -11.84 -6.99
C ALA A 298 10.70 -12.34 -6.53
N ALA A 299 11.41 -13.07 -7.40
CA ALA A 299 12.63 -13.81 -7.06
C ALA A 299 13.80 -12.97 -6.50
N TYR A 300 13.75 -11.64 -6.63
CA TYR A 300 14.76 -10.74 -6.06
C TYR A 300 14.40 -10.22 -4.66
N LEU A 301 13.19 -10.51 -4.17
CA LEU A 301 12.77 -10.23 -2.80
C LEU A 301 13.13 -11.44 -1.91
N PRO A 302 13.50 -11.23 -0.63
CA PRO A 302 13.79 -12.34 0.27
C PRO A 302 12.53 -13.15 0.56
N ASP A 303 12.70 -14.42 0.88
CA ASP A 303 11.60 -15.23 1.39
C ASP A 303 11.10 -14.65 2.71
N LYS A 304 9.79 -14.77 2.96
CA LYS A 304 9.17 -14.18 4.17
C LYS A 304 9.76 -14.79 5.45
N GLU A 305 10.16 -16.05 5.40
CA GLU A 305 10.79 -16.79 6.47
C GLU A 305 12.20 -16.28 6.83
N GLU A 306 12.84 -15.53 5.92
CA GLU A 306 14.13 -14.87 6.17
C GLU A 306 13.97 -13.50 6.86
N ILE A 307 12.74 -12.97 6.92
CA ILE A 307 12.42 -11.68 7.52
C ILE A 307 12.01 -11.91 8.98
N HIS A 308 12.62 -11.15 9.91
CA HIS A 308 12.18 -11.14 11.31
C HIS A 308 10.79 -10.46 11.42
N MET A 309 9.72 -11.25 11.20
CA MET A 309 8.36 -10.75 11.30
C MET A 309 7.94 -10.62 12.77
N ILE A 310 7.33 -9.49 13.11
CA ILE A 310 6.65 -9.26 14.39
C ILE A 310 5.17 -8.89 14.13
N THR A 311 4.35 -9.06 15.15
CA THR A 311 2.92 -8.76 15.07
C THR A 311 2.54 -7.60 15.98
N ALA A 312 1.62 -6.76 15.53
CA ALA A 312 0.95 -5.79 16.38
C ALA A 312 -0.39 -6.35 16.88
N ASP A 313 -0.81 -5.92 18.06
CA ASP A 313 -2.17 -6.17 18.53
C ASP A 313 -3.15 -5.32 17.72
N GLU A 314 -3.89 -5.96 16.83
CA GLU A 314 -4.82 -5.31 15.90
C GLU A 314 -5.91 -4.50 16.65
N ALA A 315 -6.44 -5.03 17.75
CA ALA A 315 -7.48 -4.34 18.53
C ALA A 315 -6.90 -3.07 19.16
N LEU A 316 -5.69 -3.15 19.72
CA LEU A 316 -5.02 -2.00 20.32
C LEU A 316 -4.62 -0.96 19.26
N VAL A 317 -4.14 -1.40 18.08
CA VAL A 317 -3.83 -0.49 16.96
C VAL A 317 -5.09 0.27 16.53
N ASN A 318 -6.20 -0.43 16.32
CA ASN A 318 -7.45 0.19 15.91
C ASN A 318 -7.97 1.19 16.96
N GLU A 319 -7.76 0.92 18.27
CA GLU A 319 -8.13 1.83 19.36
C GLU A 319 -7.20 3.05 19.46
N LYS A 320 -5.89 2.88 19.29
CA LYS A 320 -4.86 3.87 19.66
C LYS A 320 -4.23 4.59 18.47
N LYS A 321 -4.42 4.15 17.24
CA LYS A 321 -3.75 4.66 16.04
C LYS A 321 -3.80 6.18 15.93
N GLU A 322 -4.98 6.77 16.05
CA GLU A 322 -5.14 8.23 15.94
C GLU A 322 -4.41 8.96 17.09
N GLN A 323 -4.49 8.43 18.30
CA GLN A 323 -3.77 8.97 19.46
C GLN A 323 -2.24 8.91 19.24
N TRP A 324 -1.73 7.78 18.70
CA TRP A 324 -0.31 7.63 18.41
C TRP A 324 0.17 8.57 17.31
N GLN A 325 -0.61 8.74 16.24
CA GLN A 325 -0.31 9.68 15.17
C GLN A 325 -0.20 11.12 15.70
N ASN A 326 -1.17 11.54 16.49
CA ASN A 326 -1.16 12.88 17.09
C ASN A 326 0.03 13.06 18.05
N ARG A 327 0.35 12.05 18.88
CA ARG A 327 1.51 12.09 19.78
C ARG A 327 2.84 12.17 19.01
N PHE A 328 2.95 11.48 17.87
CA PHE A 328 4.11 11.62 16.98
C PHE A 328 4.28 13.07 16.50
N VAL A 329 3.21 13.66 16.01
CA VAL A 329 3.24 15.06 15.50
C VAL A 329 3.60 16.05 16.61
N ASP A 330 3.08 15.84 17.83
CA ASP A 330 3.41 16.69 18.99
C ASP A 330 4.90 16.57 19.36
N ILE A 331 5.44 15.34 19.43
CA ILE A 331 6.86 15.09 19.67
C ILE A 331 7.70 15.76 18.56
N PHE A 332 7.32 15.54 17.29
CA PHE A 332 8.05 16.10 16.15
C PHE A 332 8.10 17.63 16.19
N ARG A 333 6.99 18.30 16.51
CA ARG A 333 6.95 19.75 16.68
C ARG A 333 7.82 20.23 17.83
N GLU A 334 7.74 19.56 18.97
CA GLU A 334 8.53 19.89 20.16
C GLU A 334 10.03 19.86 19.84
N VAL A 335 10.53 18.76 19.26
CA VAL A 335 11.97 18.61 18.98
C VAL A 335 12.45 19.46 17.81
N SER A 336 11.55 19.85 16.89
CA SER A 336 11.87 20.70 15.74
C SER A 336 11.82 22.19 16.08
N GLY A 337 11.32 22.57 17.24
CA GLY A 337 11.14 23.98 17.64
C GLY A 337 10.09 24.73 16.79
N LYS A 338 9.07 24.02 16.26
CA LYS A 338 8.02 24.55 15.37
C LYS A 338 6.67 24.57 16.05
#